data_4e9d43a3d19076440b714fb6225cd52a
#
_entry.id   4e9d43a3d19076440b714fb6225cd52a
#
_cell.length_a   1.000
_cell.length_b   1.000
_cell.length_c   1.000
_cell.angle_alpha   90.00
_cell.angle_beta   90.00
_cell.angle_gamma   90.00
#
_symmetry.space_group_name_H-M   'P 1'
#
loop_
_entity.id
_entity.type
_entity.pdbx_description
1 polymer ?
#
loop_
_entity_poly.entity_id
_entity_poly.type
_entity_poly.pdbx_seq_one_letter_code
_entity_poly.pdbx_strand_id
1 'polypeptide(L)'
;RFFNHIFERVNGEYQTTGDIFEKTKSDMYVDPYVRNFLYLGDPAIKLAYPEFSVKTKTINGIPLGMNTDTLKALSKITITGEVQDNSGAKMSSFNGIIYPTVYDKMASYSTLGNDINDPKSPSTPQPFTLQKNVIYSGKSSVVNGDFTYSFYVPKDIAYQYGNGKLSYY
;
A
#
# COMPACT_ATOMS: atom_id res chain seq x y z
N ARG A 1 -5.28 11.35 12.63
CA ARG A 1 -6.59 11.91 12.20
C ARG A 1 -6.54 12.47 10.79
N PHE A 2 -5.52 13.26 10.41
CA PHE A 2 -5.39 13.78 9.05
C PHE A 2 -5.52 12.68 7.98
N PHE A 3 -4.81 11.56 8.14
CA PHE A 3 -4.89 10.42 7.21
C PHE A 3 -6.27 9.75 7.15
N ASN A 4 -7.11 9.90 8.15
CA ASN A 4 -8.46 9.37 8.12
C ASN A 4 -9.35 10.15 7.14
N HIS A 5 -9.12 11.47 7.01
CA HIS A 5 -9.93 12.36 6.16
C HIS A 5 -9.45 12.40 4.70
N ILE A 6 -8.21 11.98 4.42
CA ILE A 6 -7.65 12.01 3.05
C ILE A 6 -8.53 11.24 2.05
N PHE A 7 -9.08 10.10 2.45
CA PHE A 7 -9.87 9.23 1.57
C PHE A 7 -11.39 9.41 1.72
N GLU A 8 -11.82 10.35 2.53
CA GLU A 8 -13.26 10.67 2.65
C GLU A 8 -13.74 11.44 1.43
N ARG A 9 -14.98 11.11 1.02
CA ARG A 9 -15.66 11.81 -0.07
C ARG A 9 -16.86 12.58 0.49
N VAL A 10 -17.02 13.80 0.02
CA VAL A 10 -18.21 14.62 0.27
C VAL A 10 -18.96 14.76 -1.04
N ASN A 11 -20.22 14.36 -1.07
CA ASN A 11 -21.04 14.31 -2.29
C ASN A 11 -20.38 13.53 -3.45
N GLY A 12 -19.64 12.46 -3.13
CA GLY A 12 -18.95 11.63 -4.11
C GLY A 12 -17.56 12.15 -4.55
N GLU A 13 -17.19 13.35 -4.16
CA GLU A 13 -15.93 14.01 -4.54
C GLU A 13 -14.88 13.96 -3.42
N TYR A 14 -13.61 13.82 -3.79
CA TYR A 14 -12.51 14.01 -2.86
C TYR A 14 -12.36 15.48 -2.50
N GLN A 15 -12.06 15.72 -1.24
CA GLN A 15 -11.90 17.05 -0.66
C GLN A 15 -10.55 17.68 -1.06
N THR A 16 -10.48 19.01 -0.99
CA THR A 16 -9.21 19.73 -1.13
C THR A 16 -8.33 19.51 0.11
N THR A 17 -7.04 19.76 -0.01
CA THR A 17 -6.12 19.65 1.13
C THR A 17 -6.46 20.64 2.24
N GLY A 18 -7.03 21.80 1.89
CA GLY A 18 -7.55 22.79 2.87
C GLY A 18 -8.73 22.26 3.67
N ASP A 19 -9.74 21.67 2.99
CA ASP A 19 -10.91 21.08 3.63
C ASP A 19 -10.50 19.94 4.59
N ILE A 20 -9.59 19.06 4.13
CA ILE A 20 -9.05 17.96 4.95
C ILE A 20 -8.35 18.51 6.20
N PHE A 21 -7.57 19.59 6.05
CA PHE A 21 -6.85 20.20 7.15
C PHE A 21 -7.80 20.88 8.14
N GLU A 22 -8.80 21.64 7.65
CA GLU A 22 -9.83 22.28 8.47
C GLU A 22 -10.59 21.23 9.28
N LYS A 23 -11.05 20.16 8.63
CA LYS A 23 -11.77 19.07 9.29
C LYS A 23 -10.91 18.38 10.35
N THR A 24 -9.64 18.14 10.05
CA THR A 24 -8.68 17.56 11.01
C THR A 24 -8.54 18.46 12.24
N LYS A 25 -8.45 19.77 12.06
CA LYS A 25 -8.38 20.74 13.18
C LYS A 25 -9.67 20.79 13.97
N SER A 26 -10.80 20.74 13.32
CA SER A 26 -12.11 20.72 13.97
C SER A 26 -12.30 19.47 14.84
N ASP A 27 -11.88 18.31 14.39
CA ASP A 27 -11.93 17.06 15.17
C ASP A 27 -10.99 17.05 16.38
N MET A 28 -10.06 17.97 16.43
CA MET A 28 -9.03 18.09 17.48
C MET A 28 -9.13 19.41 18.26
N TYR A 29 -10.21 20.15 18.12
CA TYR A 29 -10.31 21.52 18.65
C TYR A 29 -10.09 21.65 20.16
N VAL A 30 -10.31 20.59 20.92
CA VAL A 30 -10.05 20.53 22.37
C VAL A 30 -8.57 20.36 22.72
N ASP A 31 -7.72 20.00 21.78
CA ASP A 31 -6.29 19.86 21.98
C ASP A 31 -5.60 21.22 21.76
N PRO A 32 -4.97 21.81 22.81
CA PRO A 32 -4.35 23.13 22.69
C PRO A 32 -3.20 23.16 21.67
N TYR A 33 -2.57 22.02 21.40
CA TYR A 33 -1.47 21.92 20.43
C TYR A 33 -1.92 22.03 18.97
N VAL A 34 -3.20 21.81 18.67
CA VAL A 34 -3.75 21.91 17.29
C VAL A 34 -3.55 23.30 16.70
N ARG A 35 -3.55 24.34 17.54
CA ARG A 35 -3.35 25.73 17.11
C ARG A 35 -1.96 25.98 16.52
N ASN A 36 -0.97 25.16 16.89
CA ASN A 36 0.42 25.32 16.47
C ASN A 36 0.70 24.70 15.09
N PHE A 37 -0.24 23.92 14.54
CA PHE A 37 -0.10 23.35 13.20
C PHE A 37 -0.61 24.33 12.15
N LEU A 38 0.26 24.65 11.19
CA LEU A 38 -0.05 25.51 10.05
C LEU A 38 0.00 24.66 8.77
N TYR A 39 -0.91 24.94 7.85
CA TYR A 39 -0.86 24.40 6.50
C TYR A 39 0.06 25.26 5.65
N LEU A 40 1.10 24.66 5.08
CA LEU A 40 2.03 25.33 4.17
C LEU A 40 1.81 24.76 2.76
N GLY A 41 1.13 25.50 1.90
CA GLY A 41 0.80 25.12 0.54
C GLY A 41 -0.49 25.75 0.05
N ASP A 42 -0.90 25.41 -1.16
CA ASP A 42 -2.19 25.84 -1.72
C ASP A 42 -3.33 24.96 -1.18
N PRO A 43 -4.27 25.51 -0.39
CA PRO A 43 -5.36 24.75 0.19
C PRO A 43 -6.40 24.28 -0.85
N ALA A 44 -6.41 24.85 -2.06
CA ALA A 44 -7.35 24.49 -3.11
C ALA A 44 -6.95 23.23 -3.89
N ILE A 45 -5.77 22.70 -3.66
CA ILE A 45 -5.28 21.51 -4.37
C ILE A 45 -6.00 20.26 -3.86
N LYS A 46 -6.45 19.41 -4.79
CA LYS A 46 -6.84 18.02 -4.52
C LYS A 46 -5.61 17.11 -4.69
N LEU A 47 -5.47 16.11 -3.83
CA LEU A 47 -4.42 15.08 -3.99
C LEU A 47 -4.68 14.25 -5.24
N ALA A 48 -3.62 13.71 -5.84
CA ALA A 48 -3.72 12.79 -6.96
C ALA A 48 -4.20 11.41 -6.45
N TYR A 49 -5.49 11.19 -6.50
CA TYR A 49 -6.08 9.90 -6.13
C TYR A 49 -6.03 8.93 -7.32
N PRO A 50 -5.88 7.62 -7.05
CA PRO A 50 -5.95 6.62 -8.12
C PRO A 50 -7.31 6.64 -8.81
N GLU A 51 -7.31 6.75 -10.14
CA GLU A 51 -8.52 6.68 -10.97
C GLU A 51 -8.87 5.24 -11.35
N PHE A 52 -7.88 4.37 -11.31
CA PHE A 52 -8.01 2.97 -11.69
C PHE A 52 -7.57 2.05 -10.56
N SER A 53 -8.08 0.84 -10.57
CA SER A 53 -7.65 -0.23 -9.68
C SER A 53 -6.97 -1.35 -10.47
N VAL A 54 -6.04 -2.04 -9.84
CA VAL A 54 -5.37 -3.20 -10.43
C VAL A 54 -5.75 -4.43 -9.64
N LYS A 55 -6.31 -5.43 -10.34
CA LYS A 55 -6.75 -6.68 -9.73
C LYS A 55 -5.92 -7.85 -10.22
N THR A 56 -5.31 -8.57 -9.29
CA THR A 56 -4.69 -9.87 -9.60
C THR A 56 -5.78 -10.91 -9.88
N LYS A 57 -5.67 -11.64 -10.98
CA LYS A 57 -6.60 -12.70 -11.36
C LYS A 57 -6.10 -14.07 -10.93
N THR A 58 -4.87 -14.40 -11.34
CA THR A 58 -4.29 -15.71 -11.05
C THR A 58 -2.85 -15.62 -10.57
N ILE A 59 -2.45 -16.62 -9.79
CA ILE A 59 -1.05 -16.92 -9.47
C ILE A 59 -0.80 -18.35 -9.96
N ASN A 60 0.16 -18.55 -10.87
CA ASN A 60 0.46 -19.82 -11.53
C ASN A 60 -0.79 -20.49 -12.16
N GLY A 61 -1.70 -19.68 -12.72
CA GLY A 61 -2.94 -20.15 -13.31
C GLY A 61 -4.07 -20.46 -12.31
N ILE A 62 -3.81 -20.41 -11.02
CA ILE A 62 -4.82 -20.63 -9.97
C ILE A 62 -5.49 -19.30 -9.64
N PRO A 63 -6.84 -19.21 -9.71
CA PRO A 63 -7.56 -17.99 -9.36
C PRO A 63 -7.31 -17.53 -7.91
N LEU A 64 -7.23 -16.22 -7.71
CA LEU A 64 -7.07 -15.65 -6.37
C LEU A 64 -8.31 -15.98 -5.51
N GLY A 65 -8.08 -16.39 -4.25
CA GLY A 65 -9.16 -16.82 -3.34
C GLY A 65 -9.39 -18.34 -3.30
N MET A 66 -8.82 -19.09 -4.24
CA MET A 66 -8.67 -20.55 -4.10
C MET A 66 -7.34 -20.86 -3.39
N ASN A 67 -7.11 -22.14 -3.02
CA ASN A 67 -5.82 -22.55 -2.42
C ASN A 67 -4.68 -22.27 -3.39
N THR A 68 -4.12 -21.07 -3.30
CA THR A 68 -2.93 -20.68 -4.05
C THR A 68 -1.73 -21.41 -3.48
N ASP A 69 -0.91 -21.92 -4.38
CA ASP A 69 0.31 -22.61 -3.99
C ASP A 69 1.25 -21.68 -3.20
N THR A 70 1.94 -22.24 -2.24
CA THR A 70 2.97 -21.52 -1.50
C THR A 70 4.10 -21.12 -2.45
N LEU A 71 4.52 -19.87 -2.41
CA LEU A 71 5.70 -19.41 -3.14
C LEU A 71 6.95 -20.07 -2.54
N LYS A 72 7.58 -20.95 -3.31
CA LYS A 72 8.79 -21.67 -2.87
C LYS A 72 10.04 -20.97 -3.41
N ALA A 73 11.10 -20.96 -2.62
CA ALA A 73 12.40 -20.47 -3.08
C ALA A 73 12.79 -21.10 -4.42
N LEU A 74 13.38 -20.32 -5.31
CA LEU A 74 13.84 -20.70 -6.66
C LEU A 74 12.71 -21.13 -7.62
N SER A 75 11.43 -21.10 -7.23
CA SER A 75 10.34 -21.37 -8.14
C SER A 75 10.06 -20.19 -9.06
N LYS A 76 9.63 -20.49 -10.29
CA LYS A 76 9.09 -19.49 -11.21
C LYS A 76 7.62 -19.24 -10.87
N ILE A 77 7.28 -17.97 -10.69
CA ILE A 77 5.93 -17.52 -10.42
C ILE A 77 5.44 -16.71 -11.62
N THR A 78 4.22 -16.99 -12.07
CA THR A 78 3.53 -16.20 -13.09
C THR A 78 2.27 -15.62 -12.50
N ILE A 79 2.13 -14.31 -12.62
CA ILE A 79 0.96 -13.57 -12.12
C ILE A 79 0.25 -12.92 -13.30
N THR A 80 -1.08 -13.08 -13.34
CA THR A 80 -1.96 -12.40 -14.29
C THR A 80 -2.92 -11.49 -13.56
N GLY A 81 -3.33 -10.42 -14.21
CA GLY A 81 -4.30 -9.49 -13.65
C GLY A 81 -4.88 -8.56 -14.69
N GLU A 82 -5.70 -7.66 -14.23
CA GLU A 82 -6.36 -6.68 -15.07
C GLU A 82 -6.44 -5.32 -14.39
N VAL A 83 -6.58 -4.27 -15.20
CA VAL A 83 -6.89 -2.91 -14.78
C VAL A 83 -8.40 -2.72 -14.83
N GLN A 84 -8.96 -2.20 -13.75
CA GLN A 84 -10.39 -1.94 -13.58
C GLN A 84 -10.63 -0.45 -13.32
N ASP A 85 -11.81 0.02 -13.69
CA ASP A 85 -12.32 1.32 -13.31
C ASP A 85 -12.86 1.32 -11.86
N ASN A 86 -13.40 2.46 -11.41
CA ASN A 86 -13.96 2.63 -10.08
C ASN A 86 -15.24 1.79 -9.83
N SER A 87 -15.88 1.27 -10.89
CA SER A 87 -17.03 0.35 -10.79
C SER A 87 -16.61 -1.11 -10.66
N GLY A 88 -15.33 -1.42 -10.85
CA GLY A 88 -14.78 -2.76 -10.89
C GLY A 88 -14.88 -3.42 -12.26
N ALA A 89 -15.27 -2.69 -13.30
CA ALA A 89 -15.30 -3.18 -14.66
C ALA A 89 -13.91 -3.12 -15.30
N LYS A 90 -13.55 -4.16 -16.06
CA LYS A 90 -12.27 -4.20 -16.77
C LYS A 90 -12.17 -3.10 -17.82
N MET A 91 -11.07 -2.41 -17.83
CA MET A 91 -10.75 -1.37 -18.81
C MET A 91 -10.10 -1.95 -20.07
N SER A 92 -10.91 -2.51 -20.97
CA SER A 92 -10.41 -3.18 -22.19
C SER A 92 -9.72 -2.24 -23.18
N SER A 93 -9.85 -0.93 -23.05
CA SER A 93 -9.15 0.07 -23.88
C SER A 93 -7.83 0.54 -23.27
N PHE A 94 -7.52 0.15 -22.02
CA PHE A 94 -6.33 0.61 -21.33
C PHE A 94 -5.09 -0.12 -21.85
N ASN A 95 -4.10 0.66 -22.30
CA ASN A 95 -2.77 0.20 -22.66
C ASN A 95 -1.73 1.05 -21.92
N GLY A 96 -0.79 0.42 -21.23
CA GLY A 96 0.16 1.15 -20.40
C GLY A 96 1.22 0.23 -19.77
N ILE A 97 1.74 0.65 -18.65
CA ILE A 97 2.76 -0.08 -17.89
C ILE A 97 2.32 -0.13 -16.44
N ILE A 98 2.47 -1.29 -15.81
CA ILE A 98 2.37 -1.44 -14.35
C ILE A 98 3.75 -1.70 -13.75
N TYR A 99 3.92 -1.32 -12.51
CA TYR A 99 5.11 -1.57 -11.69
C TYR A 99 4.73 -2.47 -10.51
N PRO A 100 4.76 -3.80 -10.70
CA PRO A 100 4.46 -4.74 -9.63
C PRO A 100 5.60 -4.81 -8.63
N THR A 101 5.24 -4.84 -7.34
CA THR A 101 6.16 -5.14 -6.25
C THR A 101 5.55 -6.26 -5.39
N VAL A 102 6.32 -7.33 -5.21
CA VAL A 102 5.94 -8.48 -4.40
C VAL A 102 6.74 -8.46 -3.11
N TYR A 103 6.05 -8.43 -1.98
CA TYR A 103 6.66 -8.44 -0.66
C TYR A 103 6.54 -9.83 -0.03
N ASP A 104 7.58 -10.20 0.72
CA ASP A 104 7.54 -11.34 1.63
C ASP A 104 6.52 -11.07 2.76
N LYS A 105 6.32 -12.06 3.61
CA LYS A 105 5.48 -11.92 4.80
C LYS A 105 5.99 -10.86 5.76
N MET A 106 5.14 -10.49 6.71
CA MET A 106 5.52 -9.62 7.82
C MET A 106 6.69 -10.20 8.61
N ALA A 107 7.62 -9.34 8.99
CA ALA A 107 8.73 -9.65 9.88
C ALA A 107 8.62 -8.79 11.15
N SER A 108 9.07 -9.35 12.27
CA SER A 108 9.11 -8.65 13.54
C SER A 108 10.39 -7.83 13.66
N TYR A 109 10.24 -6.60 14.12
CA TYR A 109 11.31 -5.65 14.40
C TYR A 109 11.12 -5.09 15.80
N SER A 110 12.14 -4.43 16.30
CA SER A 110 12.06 -3.69 17.55
C SER A 110 12.65 -2.31 17.35
N THR A 111 12.05 -1.31 17.99
CA THR A 111 12.64 0.04 18.06
C THR A 111 13.93 -0.01 18.86
N LEU A 112 14.79 0.99 18.68
CA LEU A 112 16.10 1.01 19.37
C LEU A 112 15.98 1.24 20.87
N GLY A 113 14.97 1.98 21.33
CA GLY A 113 14.84 2.33 22.75
C GLY A 113 16.03 3.16 23.23
N ASN A 114 16.34 4.26 22.53
CA ASN A 114 17.56 5.01 22.70
C ASN A 114 17.68 5.76 24.04
N ASP A 115 16.60 5.91 24.77
CA ASP A 115 16.54 6.77 25.95
C ASP A 115 15.93 6.06 27.17
N ILE A 116 16.47 4.89 27.46
CA ILE A 116 15.99 4.04 28.54
C ILE A 116 16.19 4.69 29.93
N ASN A 117 17.13 5.64 30.03
CA ASN A 117 17.50 6.31 31.28
C ASN A 117 16.85 7.69 31.45
N ASP A 118 15.99 8.14 30.53
CA ASP A 118 15.25 9.38 30.73
C ASP A 118 14.26 9.22 31.89
N PRO A 119 14.43 9.96 33.01
CA PRO A 119 13.55 9.81 34.16
C PRO A 119 12.13 10.32 33.93
N LYS A 120 11.89 11.12 32.88
CA LYS A 120 10.57 11.69 32.55
C LYS A 120 9.82 10.88 31.52
N SER A 121 10.52 10.27 30.57
CA SER A 121 9.93 9.57 29.45
C SER A 121 10.88 8.48 28.93
N PRO A 122 11.09 7.40 29.69
CA PRO A 122 12.02 6.34 29.29
C PRO A 122 11.54 5.71 27.98
N SER A 123 12.43 5.63 27.00
CA SER A 123 12.18 4.97 25.72
C SER A 123 12.76 3.55 25.77
N THR A 124 11.91 2.57 25.95
CA THR A 124 12.29 1.16 25.89
C THR A 124 12.06 0.56 24.49
N PRO A 125 12.81 -0.47 24.09
CA PRO A 125 12.56 -1.18 22.83
C PRO A 125 11.11 -1.67 22.74
N GLN A 126 10.40 -1.29 21.69
CA GLN A 126 9.03 -1.71 21.43
C GLN A 126 8.99 -2.63 20.21
N PRO A 127 8.38 -3.83 20.31
CA PRO A 127 8.21 -4.72 19.19
C PRO A 127 7.15 -4.18 18.22
N PHE A 128 7.40 -4.32 16.93
CA PHE A 128 6.44 -4.02 15.87
C PHE A 128 6.64 -4.96 14.68
N THR A 129 5.63 -5.08 13.84
CA THR A 129 5.70 -5.88 12.61
C THR A 129 5.69 -4.98 11.40
N LEU A 130 6.50 -5.31 10.40
CA LEU A 130 6.58 -4.57 9.15
C LEU A 130 6.75 -5.52 7.97
N GLN A 131 6.04 -5.24 6.88
CA GLN A 131 6.13 -5.97 5.63
C GLN A 131 6.89 -5.13 4.60
N LYS A 132 8.22 -5.22 4.61
CA LYS A 132 9.11 -4.41 3.75
C LYS A 132 10.06 -5.23 2.88
N ASN A 133 10.21 -6.54 3.14
CA ASN A 133 11.15 -7.36 2.39
C ASN A 133 10.59 -7.61 0.99
N VAL A 134 11.27 -7.09 -0.04
CA VAL A 134 10.85 -7.21 -1.43
C VAL A 134 11.41 -8.50 -2.03
N ILE A 135 10.53 -9.36 -2.54
CA ILE A 135 10.88 -10.57 -3.30
C ILE A 135 11.11 -10.24 -4.76
N TYR A 136 10.29 -9.35 -5.31
CA TYR A 136 10.36 -8.94 -6.71
C TYR A 136 9.87 -7.52 -6.88
N SER A 137 10.55 -6.76 -7.71
CA SER A 137 10.08 -5.46 -8.21
C SER A 137 10.45 -5.34 -9.68
N GLY A 138 9.51 -4.90 -10.51
CA GLY A 138 9.72 -4.81 -11.95
C GLY A 138 8.67 -3.97 -12.65
N LYS A 139 8.59 -4.13 -13.97
CA LYS A 139 7.56 -3.51 -14.81
C LYS A 139 6.98 -4.53 -15.77
N SER A 140 5.72 -4.36 -16.14
CA SER A 140 5.05 -5.17 -17.15
C SER A 140 4.13 -4.32 -17.99
N SER A 141 4.02 -4.65 -19.28
CA SER A 141 3.05 -4.00 -20.17
C SER A 141 1.64 -4.46 -19.85
N VAL A 142 0.72 -3.51 -19.94
CA VAL A 142 -0.73 -3.76 -19.92
C VAL A 142 -1.24 -3.61 -21.35
N VAL A 143 -1.93 -4.59 -21.86
CA VAL A 143 -2.52 -4.57 -23.21
C VAL A 143 -4.01 -4.96 -23.08
N ASN A 144 -4.87 -4.08 -23.61
CA ASN A 144 -6.33 -4.26 -23.52
C ASN A 144 -6.82 -4.51 -22.07
N GLY A 145 -6.18 -3.82 -21.12
CA GLY A 145 -6.49 -3.95 -19.70
C GLY A 145 -5.94 -5.18 -19.00
N ASP A 146 -5.33 -6.13 -19.70
CA ASP A 146 -4.71 -7.33 -19.11
C ASP A 146 -3.19 -7.17 -19.00
N PHE A 147 -2.62 -7.81 -17.96
CA PHE A 147 -1.17 -7.92 -17.81
C PHE A 147 -0.78 -9.33 -17.35
N THR A 148 0.47 -9.66 -17.68
CA THR A 148 1.11 -10.90 -17.20
C THR A 148 2.58 -10.62 -16.96
N TYR A 149 3.08 -11.05 -15.81
CA TYR A 149 4.51 -11.04 -15.52
C TYR A 149 4.96 -12.29 -14.79
N SER A 150 6.23 -12.62 -14.93
CA SER A 150 6.85 -13.78 -14.27
C SER A 150 8.16 -13.36 -13.61
N PHE A 151 8.47 -14.00 -12.49
CA PHE A 151 9.73 -13.83 -11.79
C PHE A 151 10.15 -15.14 -11.10
N TYR A 152 11.41 -15.21 -10.69
CA TYR A 152 11.90 -16.29 -9.85
C TYR A 152 11.97 -15.81 -8.41
N VAL A 153 11.47 -16.62 -7.49
CA VAL A 153 11.54 -16.33 -6.05
C VAL A 153 13.00 -16.45 -5.61
N PRO A 154 13.59 -15.43 -4.94
CA PRO A 154 14.96 -15.50 -4.44
C PRO A 154 15.17 -16.67 -3.49
N LYS A 155 16.43 -17.12 -3.35
CA LYS A 155 16.81 -18.21 -2.45
C LYS A 155 16.66 -17.84 -0.97
N ASP A 156 16.89 -16.60 -0.66
CA ASP A 156 16.98 -16.02 0.69
C ASP A 156 15.66 -15.52 1.27
N ILE A 157 14.52 -16.01 0.74
CA ILE A 157 13.23 -15.76 1.36
C ILE A 157 13.18 -16.39 2.77
N ALA A 158 12.40 -15.79 3.65
CA ALA A 158 12.19 -16.38 4.97
C ALA A 158 11.36 -17.67 4.87
N TYR A 159 11.86 -18.77 5.44
CA TYR A 159 11.28 -20.12 5.30
C TYR A 159 10.05 -20.39 6.17
N GLN A 160 9.50 -19.41 6.84
CA GLN A 160 8.27 -19.55 7.61
C GLN A 160 7.06 -19.28 6.72
N TYR A 161 5.93 -19.93 6.98
CA TYR A 161 4.68 -19.64 6.31
C TYR A 161 4.11 -18.29 6.72
N GLY A 162 3.50 -17.58 5.79
CA GLY A 162 2.85 -16.29 6.03
C GLY A 162 2.35 -15.66 4.74
N ASN A 163 1.48 -14.68 4.87
CA ASN A 163 0.89 -13.99 3.73
C ASN A 163 1.85 -12.95 3.17
N GLY A 164 2.22 -13.10 1.89
CA GLY A 164 2.89 -12.06 1.11
C GLY A 164 1.93 -10.91 0.76
N LYS A 165 2.48 -9.86 0.15
CA LYS A 165 1.71 -8.70 -0.32
C LYS A 165 2.10 -8.40 -1.76
N LEU A 166 1.10 -8.13 -2.60
CA LEU A 166 1.26 -7.57 -3.95
C LEU A 166 0.89 -6.10 -3.92
N SER A 167 1.73 -5.26 -4.51
CA SER A 167 1.48 -3.84 -4.70
C SER A 167 1.71 -3.48 -6.16
N TYR A 168 0.86 -2.63 -6.70
CA TYR A 168 0.94 -2.15 -8.09
C TYR A 168 0.95 -0.63 -8.11
N TYR A 169 1.77 -0.11 -9.02
CA TYR A 169 1.80 1.30 -9.35
C TYR A 169 1.70 1.48 -10.85
#